data_79498380f84ef5225d746b8efac089c0
#
_entry.id   79498380f84ef5225d746b8efac089c0
#
_cell.length_a   1.000
_cell.length_b   1.000
_cell.length_c   1.000
_cell.angle_alpha   90.00
_cell.angle_beta   90.00
_cell.angle_gamma   90.00
#
_symmetry.space_group_name_H-M   'P 1'
#
loop_
_entity.id
_entity.type
_entity.pdbx_description
1 polymer ?
#
loop_
_entity_poly.entity_id
_entity_poly.type
_entity_poly.pdbx_seq_one_letter_code
_entity_poly.pdbx_strand_id
1 'polypeptide(L)'
;MPLERLLEKNSTTVDNALRDAIPGRPGFDTLVVGAGFAGSVLAERLANVCGQRVLICDKRPHIGGNAYDRHDDAGILIHPYGPHIFHTNSADIFEYLSQFTEWRPYQHRVLASVDGQQLPMPINLDTVNRLYGLNLTSFEMQGWLDSMAEKLDGIETSEDAVIAKVGRDLYNKFFRGYTRKQWGLDPSELDASVTARVPTRTNRDDRYFADTYQAMPKHGYTRMFERMLAHPNIKILLNTDYREIVDLVPWQHMVYTGPIDAFFNHRHGRLPYRSLEFRHVNLAQEQFQPVGTVNYPNDYAYTRISEFKHITGQRSASTSIVYEYPQAEGDPYYPVPRPENAALYKLYEADAEQLTNVTFVGRLATYKYYNMDQVVGQALTAFKRLQRRLAERAPRRLDVAA
;
A
#
# COMPACT_ATOMS: atom_id res chain seq x y z
N MET A 1 -12.91 6.79 28.45
CA MET A 1 -11.95 7.75 29.02
C MET A 1 -12.39 9.15 28.62
N PRO A 2 -12.45 10.13 29.53
CA PRO A 2 -12.87 11.48 29.20
C PRO A 2 -11.90 12.15 28.22
N LEU A 3 -12.43 12.93 27.30
CA LEU A 3 -11.72 13.67 26.26
C LEU A 3 -10.58 14.56 26.82
N GLU A 4 -10.77 15.08 28.02
CA GLU A 4 -9.78 15.91 28.74
C GLU A 4 -8.44 15.19 28.99
N ARG A 5 -8.44 13.89 29.32
CA ARG A 5 -7.20 13.11 29.49
C ARG A 5 -6.46 12.82 28.19
N LEU A 6 -7.14 12.84 27.06
CA LEU A 6 -6.52 12.70 25.74
C LEU A 6 -5.87 14.02 25.29
N LEU A 7 -6.49 15.14 25.63
CA LEU A 7 -5.97 16.47 25.35
C LEU A 7 -4.72 16.78 26.22
N GLU A 8 -4.72 16.38 27.48
CA GLU A 8 -3.55 16.50 28.38
C GLU A 8 -2.36 15.63 27.89
N LYS A 9 -2.59 14.40 27.41
CA LYS A 9 -1.52 13.56 26.84
C LYS A 9 -0.92 14.15 25.56
N ASN A 10 -1.75 14.70 24.67
CA ASN A 10 -1.28 15.32 23.44
C ASN A 10 -0.49 16.61 23.71
N SER A 11 -0.95 17.45 24.64
CA SER A 11 -0.24 18.65 25.09
C SER A 11 1.15 18.31 25.64
N THR A 12 1.23 17.28 26.51
CA THR A 12 2.51 16.86 27.10
C THR A 12 3.51 16.34 26.04
N THR A 13 3.02 15.71 24.97
CA THR A 13 3.88 15.17 23.89
C THR A 13 4.41 16.28 22.98
N VAL A 14 3.57 17.27 22.65
CA VAL A 14 3.97 18.46 21.90
C VAL A 14 4.95 19.30 22.72
N ASP A 15 4.67 19.53 24.00
CA ASP A 15 5.55 20.27 24.92
C ASP A 15 6.91 19.59 25.08
N ASN A 16 6.96 18.26 25.14
CA ASN A 16 8.23 17.54 25.20
C ASN A 16 9.01 17.64 23.88
N ALA A 17 8.34 17.56 22.72
CA ALA A 17 8.99 17.77 21.42
C ALA A 17 9.54 19.18 21.28
N LEU A 18 8.83 20.21 21.78
CA LEU A 18 9.28 21.60 21.78
C LEU A 18 10.43 21.86 22.77
N ARG A 19 10.45 21.21 23.92
CA ARG A 19 11.54 21.32 24.92
C ARG A 19 12.88 20.78 24.41
N ASP A 20 12.85 19.85 23.47
CA ASP A 20 14.05 19.31 22.83
C ASP A 20 14.63 20.26 21.76
N ALA A 21 13.99 21.40 21.46
CA ALA A 21 14.51 22.42 20.57
C ALA A 21 15.61 23.23 21.26
N ILE A 22 16.82 23.13 20.76
CA ILE A 22 17.97 23.95 21.27
C ILE A 22 17.87 25.33 20.64
N PRO A 23 17.95 26.46 21.41
CA PRO A 23 18.00 27.78 20.86
C PRO A 23 19.11 27.94 19.81
N GLY A 24 18.73 28.37 18.59
CA GLY A 24 19.68 28.58 17.49
C GLY A 24 19.96 27.34 16.63
N ARG A 25 19.37 26.15 16.96
CA ARG A 25 19.34 24.99 16.08
C ARG A 25 17.88 24.57 15.81
N PRO A 26 17.55 24.06 14.60
CA PRO A 26 16.27 23.43 14.37
C PRO A 26 16.03 22.34 15.41
N GLY A 27 14.82 22.25 15.95
CA GLY A 27 14.44 21.24 16.92
C GLY A 27 14.60 19.82 16.34
N PHE A 28 14.34 19.69 15.04
CA PHE A 28 14.55 18.47 14.27
C PHE A 28 15.27 18.77 12.95
N ASP A 29 16.07 17.82 12.49
CA ASP A 29 16.72 17.91 11.19
C ASP A 29 15.68 17.59 10.09
N THR A 30 14.82 16.61 10.34
CA THR A 30 13.77 16.22 9.39
C THR A 30 12.39 16.08 10.07
N LEU A 31 11.38 16.71 9.42
CA LEU A 31 9.97 16.48 9.69
C LEU A 31 9.43 15.47 8.66
N VAL A 32 8.91 14.33 9.11
CA VAL A 32 8.29 13.30 8.25
C VAL A 32 6.78 13.34 8.44
N VAL A 33 6.06 13.61 7.36
CA VAL A 33 4.59 13.65 7.34
C VAL A 33 4.06 12.33 6.82
N GLY A 34 3.48 11.53 7.73
CA GLY A 34 2.96 10.19 7.50
C GLY A 34 3.85 9.08 8.05
N ALA A 35 3.27 8.21 8.89
CA ALA A 35 3.92 7.10 9.58
C ALA A 35 3.69 5.73 8.87
N GLY A 36 3.39 5.74 7.56
CA GLY A 36 3.33 4.53 6.72
C GLY A 36 4.72 4.07 6.26
N PHE A 37 4.80 3.07 5.36
CA PHE A 37 6.08 2.52 4.87
C PHE A 37 7.05 3.60 4.38
N ALA A 38 6.59 4.53 3.53
CA ALA A 38 7.48 5.54 2.95
C ALA A 38 8.13 6.42 4.03
N GLY A 39 7.33 6.96 4.94
CA GLY A 39 7.82 7.83 6.02
C GLY A 39 8.66 7.08 7.04
N SER A 40 8.22 5.88 7.45
CA SER A 40 8.94 5.08 8.45
C SER A 40 10.30 4.61 7.97
N VAL A 41 10.42 4.17 6.71
CA VAL A 41 11.71 3.79 6.11
C VAL A 41 12.67 4.97 6.06
N LEU A 42 12.19 6.14 5.62
CA LEU A 42 13.04 7.34 5.58
C LEU A 42 13.45 7.82 6.98
N ALA A 43 12.51 7.82 7.93
CA ALA A 43 12.80 8.19 9.31
C ALA A 43 13.88 7.29 9.93
N GLU A 44 13.73 5.98 9.75
CA GLU A 44 14.68 4.99 10.24
C GLU A 44 16.06 5.18 9.60
N ARG A 45 16.14 5.29 8.28
CA ARG A 45 17.40 5.49 7.59
C ARG A 45 18.09 6.82 7.95
N LEU A 46 17.33 7.93 8.03
CA LEU A 46 17.88 9.23 8.40
C LEU A 46 18.39 9.25 9.85
N ALA A 47 17.66 8.64 10.77
CA ALA A 47 18.07 8.56 12.16
C ALA A 47 19.26 7.63 12.37
N ASN A 48 19.18 6.39 11.83
CA ASN A 48 20.17 5.35 12.08
C ASN A 48 21.48 5.57 11.29
N VAL A 49 21.39 5.99 10.03
CA VAL A 49 22.58 6.12 9.16
C VAL A 49 23.18 7.52 9.20
N CYS A 50 22.33 8.57 9.26
CA CYS A 50 22.78 9.95 9.23
C CYS A 50 22.77 10.63 10.60
N GLY A 51 22.35 9.96 11.66
CA GLY A 51 22.28 10.51 13.03
C GLY A 51 21.27 11.65 13.20
N GLN A 52 20.35 11.83 12.23
CA GLN A 52 19.39 12.93 12.24
C GLN A 52 18.36 12.80 13.35
N ARG A 53 17.94 13.92 13.90
CA ARG A 53 16.77 14.03 14.77
C ARG A 53 15.52 14.14 13.88
N VAL A 54 14.64 13.16 13.95
CA VAL A 54 13.48 13.03 13.09
C VAL A 54 12.20 13.15 13.90
N LEU A 55 11.31 14.03 13.50
CA LEU A 55 9.93 14.09 13.97
C LEU A 55 9.01 13.49 12.93
N ILE A 56 8.25 12.45 13.29
CA ILE A 56 7.16 11.93 12.47
C ILE A 56 5.86 12.50 12.99
N CYS A 57 4.99 12.98 12.12
CA CYS A 57 3.60 13.27 12.45
C CYS A 57 2.64 12.49 11.54
N ASP A 58 1.56 11.98 12.12
CA ASP A 58 0.47 11.34 11.38
C ASP A 58 -0.88 11.78 11.95
N LYS A 59 -1.83 12.07 11.06
CA LYS A 59 -3.21 12.43 11.45
C LYS A 59 -3.98 11.26 12.09
N ARG A 60 -3.54 10.03 11.88
CA ARG A 60 -4.13 8.82 12.43
C ARG A 60 -3.63 8.53 13.86
N PRO A 61 -4.39 7.79 14.66
CA PRO A 61 -4.00 7.43 16.04
C PRO A 61 -2.97 6.29 16.12
N HIS A 62 -2.36 5.89 15.01
CA HIS A 62 -1.46 4.75 14.92
C HIS A 62 -0.38 4.95 13.85
N ILE A 63 0.73 4.23 13.99
CA ILE A 63 1.77 4.08 12.98
C ILE A 63 1.38 3.00 11.95
N GLY A 64 2.21 2.80 10.90
CA GLY A 64 2.01 1.75 9.90
C GLY A 64 1.16 2.17 8.70
N GLY A 65 0.51 3.34 8.74
CA GLY A 65 -0.36 3.81 7.65
C GLY A 65 -1.45 2.79 7.31
N ASN A 66 -1.61 2.46 6.02
CA ASN A 66 -2.61 1.46 5.61
C ASN A 66 -2.22 0.01 5.97
N ALA A 67 -0.94 -0.26 6.26
CA ALA A 67 -0.50 -1.58 6.71
C ALA A 67 -0.68 -1.81 8.22
N TYR A 68 -1.24 -0.83 8.94
CA TYR A 68 -1.58 -0.99 10.35
C TYR A 68 -2.44 -2.22 10.59
N ASP A 69 -2.08 -2.98 11.60
CA ASP A 69 -2.84 -4.13 12.09
C ASP A 69 -3.02 -4.08 13.61
N ARG A 70 -4.04 -4.73 14.08
CA ARG A 70 -4.35 -4.86 15.50
C ARG A 70 -5.15 -6.11 15.78
N HIS A 71 -5.13 -6.58 17.02
CA HIS A 71 -6.08 -7.60 17.44
C HIS A 71 -7.47 -6.99 17.62
N ASP A 72 -8.48 -7.70 17.15
CA ASP A 72 -9.88 -7.39 17.48
C ASP A 72 -10.28 -7.92 18.87
N ASP A 73 -11.54 -7.75 19.24
CA ASP A 73 -12.05 -8.17 20.55
C ASP A 73 -12.05 -9.69 20.74
N ALA A 74 -11.97 -10.46 19.66
CA ALA A 74 -11.83 -11.92 19.69
C ALA A 74 -10.34 -12.37 19.67
N GLY A 75 -9.40 -11.45 19.72
CA GLY A 75 -7.96 -11.73 19.70
C GLY A 75 -7.42 -12.12 18.31
N ILE A 76 -8.15 -11.88 17.26
CA ILE A 76 -7.70 -12.13 15.88
C ILE A 76 -6.99 -10.90 15.35
N LEU A 77 -5.79 -11.07 14.81
CA LEU A 77 -5.03 -10.00 14.17
C LEU A 77 -5.69 -9.63 12.85
N ILE A 78 -6.26 -8.44 12.79
CA ILE A 78 -6.97 -7.91 11.63
C ILE A 78 -6.20 -6.74 11.01
N HIS A 79 -6.40 -6.51 9.72
CA HIS A 79 -5.91 -5.34 8.99
C HIS A 79 -7.07 -4.37 8.77
N PRO A 80 -7.19 -3.27 9.55
CA PRO A 80 -8.33 -2.35 9.48
C PRO A 80 -8.55 -1.71 8.11
N TYR A 81 -7.48 -1.59 7.31
CA TYR A 81 -7.49 -1.00 5.96
C TYR A 81 -7.38 -2.04 4.85
N GLY A 82 -7.94 -3.24 5.08
CA GLY A 82 -7.89 -4.37 4.15
C GLY A 82 -6.58 -5.16 4.21
N PRO A 83 -6.56 -6.38 3.66
CA PRO A 83 -5.41 -7.27 3.75
C PRO A 83 -4.20 -6.68 3.02
N HIS A 84 -3.08 -6.67 3.70
CA HIS A 84 -1.78 -6.31 3.17
C HIS A 84 -0.91 -7.55 3.17
N ILE A 85 -0.58 -8.06 1.97
CA ILE A 85 0.24 -9.25 1.77
C ILE A 85 1.59 -8.80 1.25
N PHE A 86 2.68 -9.17 1.94
CA PHE A 86 4.02 -8.79 1.50
C PHE A 86 4.53 -9.79 0.46
N HIS A 87 4.97 -9.27 -0.67
CA HIS A 87 5.62 -10.01 -1.74
C HIS A 87 6.64 -9.13 -2.45
N THR A 88 7.73 -9.70 -2.91
CA THR A 88 8.77 -8.99 -3.67
C THR A 88 9.72 -9.96 -4.38
N ASN A 89 10.34 -9.50 -5.47
CA ASN A 89 11.47 -10.18 -6.10
C ASN A 89 12.82 -9.58 -5.66
N SER A 90 12.80 -8.48 -4.90
CA SER A 90 14.01 -7.81 -4.43
C SER A 90 14.53 -8.40 -3.13
N ALA A 91 15.70 -9.07 -3.18
CA ALA A 91 16.41 -9.53 -1.99
C ALA A 91 16.74 -8.36 -1.05
N ASP A 92 17.23 -7.25 -1.58
CA ASP A 92 17.61 -6.07 -0.79
C ASP A 92 16.45 -5.53 0.05
N ILE A 93 15.23 -5.48 -0.52
CA ILE A 93 14.03 -5.00 0.19
C ILE A 93 13.62 -6.01 1.26
N PHE A 94 13.65 -7.30 0.94
CA PHE A 94 13.32 -8.35 1.88
C PHE A 94 14.30 -8.37 3.05
N GLU A 95 15.61 -8.31 2.79
CA GLU A 95 16.66 -8.27 3.81
C GLU A 95 16.59 -7.01 4.67
N TYR A 96 16.31 -5.85 4.06
CA TYR A 96 16.10 -4.60 4.80
C TYR A 96 14.97 -4.73 5.82
N LEU A 97 13.79 -5.20 5.40
CA LEU A 97 12.65 -5.36 6.29
C LEU A 97 12.84 -6.48 7.31
N SER A 98 13.64 -7.51 6.99
CA SER A 98 13.97 -8.62 7.89
C SER A 98 14.72 -8.17 9.15
N GLN A 99 15.32 -6.99 9.16
CA GLN A 99 15.92 -6.41 10.36
C GLN A 99 14.89 -6.07 11.45
N PHE A 100 13.62 -5.90 11.06
CA PHE A 100 12.55 -5.42 11.94
C PHE A 100 11.49 -6.48 12.24
N THR A 101 11.50 -7.62 11.54
CA THR A 101 10.53 -8.69 11.75
C THR A 101 11.09 -10.05 11.45
N GLU A 102 10.52 -11.08 12.07
CA GLU A 102 10.59 -12.45 11.57
C GLU A 102 9.47 -12.65 10.54
N TRP A 103 9.72 -13.44 9.52
CA TRP A 103 8.76 -13.73 8.48
C TRP A 103 8.10 -15.09 8.67
N ARG A 104 6.80 -15.14 8.47
CA ARG A 104 6.04 -16.37 8.28
C ARG A 104 5.80 -16.55 6.77
N PRO A 105 6.31 -17.61 6.14
CA PRO A 105 6.01 -17.88 4.73
C PRO A 105 4.51 -17.95 4.49
N TYR A 106 4.03 -17.23 3.48
CA TYR A 106 2.62 -17.20 3.12
C TYR A 106 2.44 -16.96 1.63
N GLN A 107 1.80 -17.90 0.95
CA GLN A 107 1.42 -17.78 -0.44
C GLN A 107 -0.07 -17.46 -0.54
N HIS A 108 -0.36 -16.25 -0.97
CA HIS A 108 -1.75 -15.80 -1.07
C HIS A 108 -2.50 -16.53 -2.17
N ARG A 109 -3.68 -17.05 -1.84
CA ARG A 109 -4.62 -17.66 -2.77
C ARG A 109 -5.90 -16.86 -2.78
N VAL A 110 -6.44 -16.67 -3.99
CA VAL A 110 -7.68 -15.95 -4.22
C VAL A 110 -8.60 -16.82 -5.05
N LEU A 111 -9.86 -16.84 -4.69
CA LEU A 111 -10.93 -17.38 -5.53
C LEU A 111 -11.81 -16.25 -6.05
N ALA A 112 -12.45 -16.46 -7.18
CA ALA A 112 -13.51 -15.59 -7.69
C ALA A 112 -14.84 -16.36 -7.68
N SER A 113 -15.89 -15.72 -7.17
CA SER A 113 -17.27 -16.23 -7.24
C SER A 113 -17.84 -15.87 -8.61
N VAL A 114 -17.99 -16.87 -9.48
CA VAL A 114 -18.43 -16.70 -10.86
C VAL A 114 -19.39 -17.84 -11.21
N ASP A 115 -20.56 -17.50 -11.73
CA ASP A 115 -21.60 -18.45 -12.15
C ASP A 115 -21.91 -19.50 -11.06
N GLY A 116 -21.98 -19.08 -9.78
CA GLY A 116 -22.26 -19.94 -8.63
C GLY A 116 -21.09 -20.83 -8.20
N GLN A 117 -19.92 -20.70 -8.79
CA GLN A 117 -18.71 -21.46 -8.47
C GLN A 117 -17.63 -20.55 -7.87
N GLN A 118 -16.81 -21.11 -6.97
CA GLN A 118 -15.59 -20.47 -6.50
C GLN A 118 -14.39 -21.01 -7.28
N LEU A 119 -13.84 -20.19 -8.15
CA LEU A 119 -12.81 -20.55 -9.12
C LEU A 119 -11.47 -19.87 -8.81
N PRO A 120 -10.32 -20.52 -9.03
CA PRO A 120 -9.02 -19.91 -8.81
C PRO A 120 -8.81 -18.61 -9.58
N MET A 121 -8.19 -17.62 -8.90
CA MET A 121 -7.74 -16.36 -9.48
C MET A 121 -6.30 -16.11 -9.04
N PRO A 122 -5.33 -15.85 -9.93
CA PRO A 122 -5.46 -15.59 -11.38
C PRO A 122 -6.01 -16.79 -12.16
N ILE A 123 -6.60 -16.48 -13.34
CA ILE A 123 -7.10 -17.52 -14.26
C ILE A 123 -5.98 -18.52 -14.57
N ASN A 124 -6.27 -19.79 -14.34
CA ASN A 124 -5.35 -20.91 -14.55
C ASN A 124 -6.09 -22.11 -15.20
N LEU A 125 -5.40 -23.23 -15.38
CA LEU A 125 -5.96 -24.44 -15.98
C LEU A 125 -7.22 -24.95 -15.24
N ASP A 126 -7.22 -24.90 -13.90
CA ASP A 126 -8.37 -25.34 -13.10
C ASP A 126 -9.55 -24.38 -13.20
N THR A 127 -9.27 -23.08 -13.36
CA THR A 127 -10.31 -22.07 -13.59
C THR A 127 -11.09 -22.40 -14.86
N VAL A 128 -10.38 -22.64 -15.97
CA VAL A 128 -10.98 -22.90 -17.28
C VAL A 128 -11.67 -24.26 -17.30
N ASN A 129 -11.00 -25.31 -16.84
CA ASN A 129 -11.57 -26.66 -16.84
C ASN A 129 -12.86 -26.73 -16.02
N ARG A 130 -12.89 -26.13 -14.84
CA ARG A 130 -14.07 -26.14 -13.96
C ARG A 130 -15.19 -25.27 -14.50
N LEU A 131 -14.89 -24.06 -15.01
CA LEU A 131 -15.90 -23.14 -15.50
C LEU A 131 -16.64 -23.67 -16.72
N TYR A 132 -15.91 -24.31 -17.65
CA TYR A 132 -16.46 -24.75 -18.92
C TYR A 132 -16.72 -26.28 -18.99
N GLY A 133 -16.47 -27.01 -17.91
CA GLY A 133 -16.62 -28.47 -17.90
C GLY A 133 -15.64 -29.19 -18.84
N LEU A 134 -14.45 -28.61 -19.04
CA LEU A 134 -13.41 -29.13 -19.91
C LEU A 134 -12.41 -29.99 -19.15
N ASN A 135 -11.57 -30.69 -19.88
CA ASN A 135 -10.49 -31.53 -19.32
C ASN A 135 -9.19 -31.27 -20.08
N LEU A 136 -8.84 -29.99 -20.25
CA LEU A 136 -7.63 -29.57 -20.93
C LEU A 136 -6.39 -29.96 -20.12
N THR A 137 -5.33 -30.32 -20.81
CA THR A 137 -3.98 -30.43 -20.29
C THR A 137 -3.29 -29.06 -20.34
N SER A 138 -2.15 -28.91 -19.67
CA SER A 138 -1.34 -27.66 -19.73
C SER A 138 -0.86 -27.35 -21.17
N PHE A 139 -0.68 -28.35 -22.01
CA PHE A 139 -0.32 -28.16 -23.41
C PHE A 139 -1.46 -27.59 -24.26
N GLU A 140 -2.68 -28.05 -24.00
CA GLU A 140 -3.87 -27.62 -24.73
C GLU A 140 -4.37 -26.24 -24.27
N MET A 141 -4.09 -25.87 -23.03
CA MET A 141 -4.57 -24.62 -22.41
C MET A 141 -4.14 -23.38 -23.20
N GLN A 142 -2.90 -23.32 -23.70
CA GLN A 142 -2.46 -22.16 -24.49
C GLN A 142 -3.25 -22.04 -25.79
N GLY A 143 -3.39 -23.14 -26.53
CA GLY A 143 -4.17 -23.15 -27.78
C GLY A 143 -5.63 -22.78 -27.56
N TRP A 144 -6.21 -23.20 -26.43
CA TRP A 144 -7.56 -22.83 -26.05
C TRP A 144 -7.66 -21.32 -25.77
N LEU A 145 -6.74 -20.75 -24.97
CA LEU A 145 -6.68 -19.31 -24.72
C LEU A 145 -6.53 -18.51 -26.02
N ASP A 146 -5.64 -18.94 -26.90
CA ASP A 146 -5.40 -18.27 -28.20
C ASP A 146 -6.67 -18.31 -29.09
N SER A 147 -7.48 -19.37 -28.98
CA SER A 147 -8.76 -19.49 -29.71
C SER A 147 -9.85 -18.56 -29.15
N MET A 148 -9.78 -18.22 -27.86
CA MET A 148 -10.73 -17.33 -27.18
C MET A 148 -10.32 -15.87 -27.26
N ALA A 149 -9.02 -15.58 -27.40
CA ALA A 149 -8.46 -14.26 -27.47
C ALA A 149 -8.95 -13.48 -28.71
N GLU A 150 -9.22 -12.18 -28.52
CA GLU A 150 -9.56 -11.29 -29.63
C GLU A 150 -8.29 -10.64 -30.20
N LYS A 151 -8.16 -10.62 -31.52
CA LYS A 151 -7.08 -9.89 -32.18
C LYS A 151 -7.45 -8.42 -32.27
N LEU A 152 -6.60 -7.58 -31.70
CA LEU A 152 -6.77 -6.13 -31.65
C LEU A 152 -5.61 -5.45 -32.37
N ASP A 153 -5.86 -4.29 -32.99
CA ASP A 153 -4.83 -3.48 -33.67
C ASP A 153 -3.91 -2.75 -32.67
N GLY A 154 -4.28 -2.69 -31.39
CA GLY A 154 -3.50 -2.08 -30.30
C GLY A 154 -4.07 -2.46 -28.94
N ILE A 155 -3.30 -2.23 -27.89
CA ILE A 155 -3.71 -2.43 -26.48
C ILE A 155 -3.51 -1.10 -25.74
N GLU A 156 -4.60 -0.36 -25.60
CA GLU A 156 -4.60 0.95 -24.95
C GLU A 156 -5.33 0.92 -23.60
N THR A 157 -6.40 0.15 -23.52
CA THR A 157 -7.29 0.11 -22.36
C THR A 157 -7.14 -1.17 -21.53
N SER A 158 -7.65 -1.10 -20.32
CA SER A 158 -7.75 -2.26 -19.42
C SER A 158 -8.64 -3.38 -20.01
N GLU A 159 -9.66 -3.03 -20.80
CA GLU A 159 -10.46 -3.99 -21.55
C GLU A 159 -9.62 -4.71 -22.60
N ASP A 160 -8.91 -3.95 -23.44
CA ASP A 160 -8.06 -4.50 -24.51
C ASP A 160 -7.04 -5.49 -23.95
N ALA A 161 -6.37 -5.12 -22.85
CA ALA A 161 -5.34 -5.94 -22.23
C ALA A 161 -5.87 -7.31 -21.77
N VAL A 162 -7.14 -7.40 -21.39
CA VAL A 162 -7.75 -8.66 -20.95
C VAL A 162 -8.31 -9.45 -22.14
N ILE A 163 -9.09 -8.82 -23.00
CA ILE A 163 -9.74 -9.55 -24.12
C ILE A 163 -8.73 -10.08 -25.13
N ALA A 164 -7.62 -9.37 -25.35
CA ALA A 164 -6.52 -9.84 -26.18
C ALA A 164 -5.79 -11.06 -25.58
N LYS A 165 -6.01 -11.36 -24.30
CA LYS A 165 -5.29 -12.43 -23.60
C LYS A 165 -6.18 -13.63 -23.27
N VAL A 166 -7.43 -13.39 -22.87
CA VAL A 166 -8.34 -14.44 -22.36
C VAL A 166 -9.70 -14.45 -23.07
N GLY A 167 -9.98 -13.50 -23.94
CA GLY A 167 -11.24 -13.36 -24.64
C GLY A 167 -12.34 -12.69 -23.84
N ARG A 168 -13.44 -12.37 -24.53
CA ARG A 168 -14.54 -11.55 -24.00
C ARG A 168 -15.38 -12.23 -22.92
N ASP A 169 -15.55 -13.53 -22.98
CA ASP A 169 -16.36 -14.24 -21.97
C ASP A 169 -15.67 -14.24 -20.61
N LEU A 170 -14.39 -14.61 -20.54
CA LEU A 170 -13.62 -14.54 -19.29
C LEU A 170 -13.45 -13.09 -18.79
N TYR A 171 -13.29 -12.13 -19.72
CA TYR A 171 -13.29 -10.71 -19.36
C TYR A 171 -14.59 -10.31 -18.65
N ASN A 172 -15.75 -10.63 -19.22
CA ASN A 172 -17.04 -10.28 -18.63
C ASN A 172 -17.24 -10.96 -17.26
N LYS A 173 -16.83 -12.22 -17.12
CA LYS A 173 -17.04 -13.02 -15.91
C LYS A 173 -16.13 -12.61 -14.75
N PHE A 174 -14.86 -12.29 -15.01
CA PHE A 174 -13.86 -12.10 -13.94
C PHE A 174 -13.41 -10.64 -13.75
N PHE A 175 -13.40 -9.82 -14.81
CA PHE A 175 -12.72 -8.53 -14.79
C PHE A 175 -13.66 -7.34 -14.86
N ARG A 176 -14.60 -7.33 -15.78
CA ARG A 176 -15.42 -6.15 -16.09
C ARG A 176 -16.18 -5.65 -14.88
N GLY A 177 -16.97 -6.51 -14.24
CA GLY A 177 -17.78 -6.14 -13.07
C GLY A 177 -16.92 -5.74 -11.87
N TYR A 178 -15.85 -6.49 -11.61
CA TYR A 178 -14.89 -6.16 -10.55
C TYR A 178 -14.25 -4.79 -10.77
N THR A 179 -13.75 -4.53 -11.98
CA THR A 179 -13.09 -3.27 -12.32
C THR A 179 -14.04 -2.09 -12.24
N ARG A 180 -15.27 -2.24 -12.72
CA ARG A 180 -16.32 -1.21 -12.57
C ARG A 180 -16.60 -0.85 -11.12
N LYS A 181 -16.73 -1.84 -10.25
CA LYS A 181 -16.90 -1.60 -8.81
C LYS A 181 -15.69 -0.90 -8.22
N GLN A 182 -14.49 -1.42 -8.45
CA GLN A 182 -13.24 -0.93 -7.87
C GLN A 182 -12.94 0.51 -8.30
N TRP A 183 -13.10 0.82 -9.58
CA TRP A 183 -12.68 2.11 -10.15
C TRP A 183 -13.83 3.09 -10.37
N GLY A 184 -15.08 2.62 -10.40
CA GLY A 184 -16.24 3.44 -10.75
C GLY A 184 -16.29 3.83 -12.23
N LEU A 185 -15.46 3.18 -13.06
CA LEU A 185 -15.29 3.41 -14.49
C LEU A 185 -15.35 2.08 -15.26
N ASP A 186 -15.73 2.12 -16.52
CA ASP A 186 -15.63 0.94 -17.38
C ASP A 186 -14.14 0.64 -17.67
N PRO A 187 -13.74 -0.63 -17.78
CA PRO A 187 -12.36 -0.98 -18.14
C PRO A 187 -11.85 -0.34 -19.43
N SER A 188 -12.74 -0.03 -20.38
CA SER A 188 -12.42 0.71 -21.60
C SER A 188 -12.03 2.19 -21.40
N GLU A 189 -12.26 2.74 -20.18
CA GLU A 189 -11.90 4.11 -19.80
C GLU A 189 -10.62 4.16 -18.94
N LEU A 190 -10.01 3.01 -18.66
CA LEU A 190 -8.84 2.86 -17.79
C LEU A 190 -7.62 2.41 -18.58
N ASP A 191 -6.45 2.87 -18.17
CA ASP A 191 -5.17 2.46 -18.74
C ASP A 191 -4.96 0.94 -18.68
N ALA A 192 -4.34 0.36 -19.69
CA ALA A 192 -4.06 -1.07 -19.79
C ALA A 192 -3.34 -1.65 -18.56
N SER A 193 -2.50 -0.86 -17.88
CA SER A 193 -1.72 -1.29 -16.71
C SER A 193 -2.58 -1.72 -15.51
N VAL A 194 -3.85 -1.32 -15.45
CA VAL A 194 -4.77 -1.69 -14.37
C VAL A 194 -4.95 -3.20 -14.27
N THR A 195 -5.11 -3.89 -15.38
CA THR A 195 -5.36 -5.33 -15.46
C THR A 195 -4.20 -6.13 -16.01
N ALA A 196 -3.29 -5.52 -16.77
CA ALA A 196 -2.14 -6.20 -17.39
C ALA A 196 -1.25 -6.94 -16.37
N ARG A 197 -1.21 -6.48 -15.13
CA ARG A 197 -0.45 -7.09 -14.03
C ARG A 197 -1.01 -8.42 -13.51
N VAL A 198 -2.27 -8.75 -13.83
CA VAL A 198 -2.88 -10.03 -13.41
C VAL A 198 -2.43 -11.12 -14.39
N PRO A 199 -1.64 -12.11 -13.95
CA PRO A 199 -1.17 -13.15 -14.85
C PRO A 199 -2.31 -14.07 -15.29
N THR A 200 -2.13 -14.74 -16.43
CA THR A 200 -2.91 -15.91 -16.84
C THR A 200 -1.95 -17.07 -16.93
N ARG A 201 -2.32 -18.24 -16.44
CA ARG A 201 -1.43 -19.40 -16.35
C ARG A 201 -2.01 -20.59 -17.11
N THR A 202 -1.13 -21.32 -17.77
CA THR A 202 -1.50 -22.55 -18.49
C THR A 202 -1.39 -23.81 -17.63
N ASN A 203 -0.93 -23.69 -16.40
CA ASN A 203 -0.79 -24.75 -15.41
C ASN A 203 -1.77 -24.58 -14.23
N ARG A 204 -1.64 -25.40 -13.19
CA ARG A 204 -2.50 -25.40 -11.99
C ARG A 204 -1.98 -24.50 -10.85
N ASP A 205 -0.98 -23.65 -11.10
CA ASP A 205 -0.48 -22.75 -10.07
C ASP A 205 -1.55 -21.72 -9.69
N ASP A 206 -2.06 -21.82 -8.47
CA ASP A 206 -3.14 -21.00 -7.91
C ASP A 206 -2.63 -19.85 -7.00
N ARG A 207 -1.32 -19.68 -6.88
CA ARG A 207 -0.74 -18.57 -6.12
C ARG A 207 -1.08 -17.23 -6.77
N TYR A 208 -1.56 -16.30 -5.97
CA TYR A 208 -1.91 -14.98 -6.51
C TYR A 208 -0.69 -14.21 -7.02
N PHE A 209 0.42 -14.28 -6.29
CA PHE A 209 1.71 -13.69 -6.69
C PHE A 209 2.67 -14.76 -7.22
N ALA A 210 3.61 -14.33 -8.07
CA ALA A 210 4.68 -15.16 -8.60
C ALA A 210 6.06 -14.81 -8.00
N ASP A 211 6.11 -13.83 -7.09
CA ASP A 211 7.33 -13.30 -6.52
C ASP A 211 8.10 -14.34 -5.70
N THR A 212 9.41 -14.18 -5.66
CA THR A 212 10.33 -15.07 -4.95
C THR A 212 10.09 -15.06 -3.44
N TYR A 213 9.90 -13.87 -2.87
CA TYR A 213 9.63 -13.68 -1.45
C TYR A 213 8.16 -13.37 -1.25
N GLN A 214 7.45 -14.25 -0.54
CA GLN A 214 6.05 -14.10 -0.20
C GLN A 214 5.88 -14.48 1.27
N ALA A 215 5.54 -13.53 2.12
CA ALA A 215 5.49 -13.76 3.55
C ALA A 215 4.62 -12.72 4.27
N MET A 216 4.28 -13.02 5.50
CA MET A 216 3.65 -12.10 6.45
C MET A 216 4.58 -11.84 7.63
N PRO A 217 4.65 -10.62 8.18
CA PRO A 217 5.32 -10.39 9.44
C PRO A 217 4.74 -11.30 10.52
N LYS A 218 5.58 -12.10 11.16
CA LYS A 218 5.15 -13.14 12.12
C LYS A 218 4.31 -12.57 13.29
N HIS A 219 4.62 -11.34 13.69
CA HIS A 219 3.98 -10.65 14.80
C HIS A 219 3.14 -9.43 14.36
N GLY A 220 2.80 -9.37 13.07
CA GLY A 220 2.08 -8.27 12.46
C GLY A 220 2.95 -7.10 12.00
N TYR A 221 2.36 -6.25 11.16
CA TYR A 221 3.02 -5.06 10.62
C TYR A 221 3.25 -3.99 11.69
N THR A 222 2.29 -3.75 12.56
CA THR A 222 2.43 -2.73 13.61
C THR A 222 3.66 -3.01 14.46
N ARG A 223 3.89 -4.28 14.83
CA ARG A 223 5.09 -4.67 15.59
C ARG A 223 6.38 -4.48 14.80
N MET A 224 6.35 -4.70 13.48
CA MET A 224 7.49 -4.41 12.60
C MET A 224 7.79 -2.90 12.58
N PHE A 225 6.76 -2.05 12.45
CA PHE A 225 6.93 -0.60 12.49
C PHE A 225 7.42 -0.09 13.85
N GLU A 226 6.91 -0.63 14.95
CA GLU A 226 7.43 -0.32 16.29
C GLU A 226 8.94 -0.55 16.40
N ARG A 227 9.43 -1.70 15.90
CA ARG A 227 10.87 -2.00 15.88
C ARG A 227 11.66 -1.09 14.94
N MET A 228 11.11 -0.81 13.77
CA MET A 228 11.74 0.10 12.79
C MET A 228 11.91 1.50 13.36
N LEU A 229 10.95 1.99 14.12
CA LEU A 229 10.92 3.34 14.66
C LEU A 229 11.50 3.45 16.08
N ALA A 230 11.97 2.35 16.68
CA ALA A 230 12.55 2.30 18.02
C ALA A 230 13.98 2.87 18.04
N HIS A 231 14.13 4.16 17.69
CA HIS A 231 15.42 4.86 17.71
C HIS A 231 15.31 6.12 18.56
N PRO A 232 16.29 6.46 19.42
CA PRO A 232 16.22 7.61 20.33
C PRO A 232 16.04 8.95 19.61
N ASN A 233 16.56 9.06 18.38
CA ASN A 233 16.44 10.26 17.54
C ASN A 233 15.11 10.36 16.80
N ILE A 234 14.21 9.39 16.90
CA ILE A 234 12.88 9.43 16.29
C ILE A 234 11.84 9.79 17.34
N LYS A 235 11.07 10.84 17.09
CA LYS A 235 9.89 11.23 17.88
C LYS A 235 8.65 11.11 17.00
N ILE A 236 7.54 10.70 17.58
CA ILE A 236 6.29 10.43 16.84
C ILE A 236 5.14 11.20 17.49
N LEU A 237 4.44 11.99 16.69
CA LEU A 237 3.19 12.65 17.02
C LEU A 237 2.06 12.00 16.21
N LEU A 238 1.14 11.34 16.90
CA LEU A 238 -0.08 10.77 16.32
C LEU A 238 -1.27 11.69 16.59
N ASN A 239 -2.38 11.48 15.86
CA ASN A 239 -3.57 12.36 15.91
C ASN A 239 -3.22 13.83 15.61
N THR A 240 -2.21 14.08 14.75
CA THR A 240 -1.70 15.43 14.49
C THR A 240 -1.59 15.65 12.98
N ASP A 241 -2.33 16.60 12.44
CA ASP A 241 -2.11 17.07 11.07
C ASP A 241 -0.81 17.92 11.05
N TYR A 242 0.04 17.72 10.04
CA TYR A 242 1.30 18.43 9.94
C TYR A 242 1.12 19.96 9.89
N ARG A 243 -0.02 20.44 9.39
CA ARG A 243 -0.36 21.86 9.33
C ARG A 243 -0.49 22.50 10.72
N GLU A 244 -0.81 21.71 11.74
CA GLU A 244 -0.91 22.18 13.12
C GLU A 244 0.46 22.46 13.74
N ILE A 245 1.52 21.84 13.22
CA ILE A 245 2.85 21.86 13.84
C ILE A 245 3.95 22.42 12.95
N VAL A 246 3.73 22.52 11.64
CA VAL A 246 4.77 22.88 10.66
C VAL A 246 5.44 24.24 10.93
N ASP A 247 4.68 25.20 11.45
CA ASP A 247 5.16 26.53 11.81
C ASP A 247 5.59 26.64 13.28
N LEU A 248 5.27 25.64 14.11
CA LEU A 248 5.56 25.64 15.54
C LEU A 248 6.87 24.91 15.87
N VAL A 249 7.18 23.87 15.11
CA VAL A 249 8.34 23.02 15.35
C VAL A 249 9.44 23.34 14.33
N PRO A 250 10.61 23.82 14.74
CA PRO A 250 11.72 24.05 13.82
C PRO A 250 12.21 22.76 13.15
N TRP A 251 12.33 22.76 11.84
CA TRP A 251 12.86 21.66 11.02
C TRP A 251 13.67 22.21 9.82
N GLN A 252 14.55 21.39 9.24
CA GLN A 252 15.37 21.78 8.08
C GLN A 252 14.89 21.17 6.78
N HIS A 253 14.43 19.92 6.83
CA HIS A 253 13.95 19.19 5.66
C HIS A 253 12.62 18.51 5.97
N MET A 254 11.71 18.47 4.99
CA MET A 254 10.44 17.75 5.12
C MET A 254 10.41 16.53 4.18
N VAL A 255 9.93 15.41 4.69
CA VAL A 255 9.51 14.25 3.91
C VAL A 255 8.00 14.21 3.93
N TYR A 256 7.36 14.38 2.79
CA TYR A 256 5.90 14.41 2.68
C TYR A 256 5.39 13.15 1.95
N THR A 257 4.48 12.41 2.60
CA THR A 257 3.93 11.16 2.04
C THR A 257 2.43 11.21 1.76
N GLY A 258 1.78 12.32 2.06
CA GLY A 258 0.35 12.54 1.80
C GLY A 258 0.04 12.86 0.33
N PRO A 259 -1.23 13.12 -0.02
CA PRO A 259 -1.62 13.54 -1.37
C PRO A 259 -0.92 14.84 -1.77
N ILE A 260 -0.24 14.83 -2.93
CA ILE A 260 0.55 15.98 -3.38
C ILE A 260 -0.31 17.21 -3.66
N ASP A 261 -1.50 17.01 -4.22
CA ASP A 261 -2.45 18.09 -4.49
C ASP A 261 -2.92 18.78 -3.20
N ALA A 262 -3.11 18.03 -2.12
CA ALA A 262 -3.44 18.57 -0.81
C ALA A 262 -2.29 19.40 -0.20
N PHE A 263 -1.04 19.02 -0.45
CA PHE A 263 0.12 19.83 -0.03
C PHE A 263 0.08 21.22 -0.66
N PHE A 264 -0.24 21.30 -1.94
CA PHE A 264 -0.35 22.54 -2.71
C PHE A 264 -1.74 23.20 -2.67
N ASN A 265 -2.60 22.83 -1.68
CA ASN A 265 -3.95 23.38 -1.51
C ASN A 265 -4.81 23.27 -2.79
N HIS A 266 -4.63 22.19 -3.55
CA HIS A 266 -5.37 21.88 -4.77
C HIS A 266 -5.31 22.96 -5.86
N ARG A 267 -4.23 23.73 -5.94
CA ARG A 267 -4.11 24.91 -6.82
C ARG A 267 -4.23 24.62 -8.31
N HIS A 268 -3.98 23.40 -8.74
CA HIS A 268 -4.20 22.94 -10.11
C HIS A 268 -5.48 22.09 -10.27
N GLY A 269 -6.24 21.92 -9.19
CA GLY A 269 -7.40 21.03 -9.11
C GLY A 269 -7.13 19.77 -8.30
N ARG A 270 -8.20 19.05 -7.90
CA ARG A 270 -8.07 17.82 -7.12
C ARG A 270 -7.64 16.66 -7.99
N LEU A 271 -6.65 15.90 -7.54
CA LEU A 271 -6.32 14.63 -8.13
C LEU A 271 -7.36 13.58 -7.72
N PRO A 272 -7.96 12.83 -8.66
CA PRO A 272 -8.93 11.79 -8.33
C PRO A 272 -8.28 10.59 -7.65
N TYR A 273 -8.90 10.14 -6.55
CA TYR A 273 -8.56 8.91 -5.85
C TYR A 273 -9.79 8.04 -5.69
N ARG A 274 -9.58 6.73 -5.58
CA ARG A 274 -10.60 5.82 -5.06
C ARG A 274 -10.39 5.62 -3.58
N SER A 275 -11.50 5.48 -2.88
CA SER A 275 -11.56 5.15 -1.47
C SER A 275 -12.14 3.75 -1.26
N LEU A 276 -12.04 3.23 -0.04
CA LEU A 276 -12.60 1.95 0.38
C LEU A 276 -13.28 2.11 1.74
N GLU A 277 -14.44 1.49 1.88
CA GLU A 277 -15.08 1.22 3.16
C GLU A 277 -14.82 -0.24 3.54
N PHE A 278 -14.38 -0.46 4.77
CA PHE A 278 -14.10 -1.78 5.32
C PHE A 278 -15.10 -2.13 6.40
N ARG A 279 -15.88 -3.20 6.19
CA ARG A 279 -16.83 -3.70 7.19
C ARG A 279 -16.30 -5.00 7.79
N HIS A 280 -15.79 -4.89 9.01
CA HIS A 280 -15.26 -6.02 9.75
C HIS A 280 -16.36 -6.73 10.51
N VAL A 281 -16.33 -8.07 10.47
CA VAL A 281 -17.28 -8.94 11.18
C VAL A 281 -16.52 -10.07 11.83
N ASN A 282 -16.76 -10.31 13.13
CA ASN A 282 -16.33 -11.52 13.81
C ASN A 282 -17.47 -12.53 13.81
N LEU A 283 -17.15 -13.79 13.51
CA LEU A 283 -18.10 -14.90 13.40
C LEU A 283 -17.72 -15.99 14.39
N ALA A 284 -18.72 -16.53 15.11
CA ALA A 284 -18.56 -17.65 16.04
C ALA A 284 -18.45 -18.99 15.31
N GLN A 285 -17.52 -19.07 14.35
CA GLN A 285 -17.20 -20.28 13.60
C GLN A 285 -15.72 -20.32 13.26
N GLU A 286 -15.17 -21.52 13.14
CA GLU A 286 -13.72 -21.67 12.93
C GLU A 286 -13.24 -21.12 11.59
N GLN A 287 -14.04 -21.25 10.53
CA GLN A 287 -13.67 -20.83 9.18
C GLN A 287 -14.91 -20.35 8.41
N PHE A 288 -14.76 -19.29 7.63
CA PHE A 288 -15.83 -18.73 6.80
C PHE A 288 -15.68 -19.13 5.33
N GLN A 289 -14.46 -19.12 4.80
CA GLN A 289 -14.18 -19.38 3.39
C GLN A 289 -12.91 -20.25 3.25
N PRO A 290 -12.70 -20.93 2.09
CA PRO A 290 -11.61 -21.90 1.96
C PRO A 290 -10.23 -21.27 1.77
N VAL A 291 -10.15 -19.98 1.44
CA VAL A 291 -8.89 -19.24 1.18
C VAL A 291 -8.91 -17.86 1.81
N GLY A 292 -7.76 -17.19 1.82
CA GLY A 292 -7.62 -15.86 2.42
C GLY A 292 -8.51 -14.78 1.81
N THR A 293 -8.82 -14.85 0.51
CA THR A 293 -9.65 -13.84 -0.18
C THR A 293 -10.53 -14.49 -1.24
N VAL A 294 -11.82 -14.11 -1.26
CA VAL A 294 -12.76 -14.44 -2.32
C VAL A 294 -13.24 -13.15 -2.97
N ASN A 295 -13.04 -13.02 -4.27
CA ASN A 295 -13.51 -11.90 -5.09
C ASN A 295 -14.94 -12.17 -5.58
N TYR A 296 -15.74 -11.12 -5.65
CA TYR A 296 -17.12 -11.13 -6.16
C TYR A 296 -17.24 -10.15 -7.34
N PRO A 297 -16.89 -10.57 -8.56
CA PRO A 297 -16.87 -9.68 -9.72
C PRO A 297 -18.24 -9.09 -10.03
N ASN A 298 -19.29 -9.91 -10.05
CA ASN A 298 -20.58 -9.56 -10.61
C ASN A 298 -21.71 -9.42 -9.58
N ASP A 299 -21.62 -10.19 -8.49
CA ASP A 299 -22.61 -10.17 -7.41
C ASP A 299 -22.22 -9.12 -6.36
N TYR A 300 -23.21 -8.65 -5.58
CA TYR A 300 -23.03 -7.76 -4.42
C TYR A 300 -22.35 -6.42 -4.71
N ALA A 301 -22.42 -5.51 -3.75
CA ALA A 301 -21.80 -4.19 -3.84
C ALA A 301 -20.30 -4.21 -3.43
N TYR A 302 -19.91 -5.16 -2.58
CA TYR A 302 -18.50 -5.34 -2.23
C TYR A 302 -17.73 -6.05 -3.35
N THR A 303 -16.43 -5.79 -3.43
CA THR A 303 -15.56 -6.45 -4.40
C THR A 303 -14.99 -7.76 -3.90
N ARG A 304 -14.74 -7.88 -2.59
CA ARG A 304 -14.14 -9.08 -2.00
C ARG A 304 -14.45 -9.21 -0.52
N ILE A 305 -14.29 -10.46 -0.04
CA ILE A 305 -14.24 -10.77 1.39
C ILE A 305 -12.87 -11.37 1.68
N SER A 306 -12.23 -10.89 2.74
CA SER A 306 -10.96 -11.48 3.21
C SER A 306 -11.12 -12.02 4.63
N GLU A 307 -10.57 -13.21 4.89
CA GLU A 307 -10.57 -13.89 6.16
C GLU A 307 -9.15 -13.89 6.75
N PHE A 308 -8.99 -13.22 7.88
CA PHE A 308 -7.66 -12.90 8.41
C PHE A 308 -6.88 -14.11 8.92
N LYS A 309 -7.53 -15.14 9.49
CA LYS A 309 -6.82 -16.31 10.00
C LYS A 309 -6.01 -17.06 8.95
N HIS A 310 -6.49 -17.11 7.70
CA HIS A 310 -5.69 -17.65 6.60
C HIS A 310 -4.40 -16.84 6.39
N ILE A 311 -4.52 -15.50 6.51
CA ILE A 311 -3.43 -14.56 6.26
C ILE A 311 -2.43 -14.57 7.41
N THR A 312 -2.91 -14.54 8.65
CA THR A 312 -2.08 -14.45 9.87
C THR A 312 -1.58 -15.81 10.36
N GLY A 313 -2.24 -16.90 9.97
CA GLY A 313 -1.94 -18.26 10.43
C GLY A 313 -2.42 -18.54 11.86
N GLN A 314 -3.27 -17.69 12.43
CA GLN A 314 -3.82 -17.89 13.79
C GLN A 314 -4.83 -19.05 13.80
N ARG A 315 -4.92 -19.71 14.94
CA ARG A 315 -5.95 -20.72 15.26
C ARG A 315 -6.88 -20.15 16.32
N SER A 316 -8.18 -20.19 16.09
CA SER A 316 -9.23 -19.73 17.00
C SER A 316 -10.55 -20.42 16.65
N ALA A 317 -11.42 -20.59 17.61
CA ALA A 317 -12.78 -21.09 17.41
C ALA A 317 -13.70 -20.08 16.69
N SER A 318 -13.31 -18.79 16.69
CA SER A 318 -13.97 -17.73 15.91
C SER A 318 -13.10 -17.30 14.75
N THR A 319 -13.69 -16.58 13.77
CA THR A 319 -12.95 -16.00 12.67
C THR A 319 -13.39 -14.56 12.41
N SER A 320 -12.46 -13.72 11.91
CA SER A 320 -12.74 -12.34 11.53
C SER A 320 -12.54 -12.17 10.04
N ILE A 321 -13.54 -11.58 9.41
CA ILE A 321 -13.58 -11.27 7.99
C ILE A 321 -13.76 -9.79 7.77
N VAL A 322 -13.40 -9.32 6.56
CA VAL A 322 -13.66 -7.96 6.11
C VAL A 322 -14.30 -7.96 4.74
N TYR A 323 -15.39 -7.19 4.60
CA TYR A 323 -15.98 -6.84 3.32
C TYR A 323 -15.38 -5.54 2.83
N GLU A 324 -14.97 -5.48 1.55
CA GLU A 324 -14.42 -4.27 0.95
C GLU A 324 -15.40 -3.64 -0.04
N TYR A 325 -15.83 -2.42 0.27
CA TYR A 325 -16.73 -1.63 -0.56
C TYR A 325 -15.97 -0.47 -1.19
N PRO A 326 -15.77 -0.45 -2.51
CA PRO A 326 -15.17 0.69 -3.19
C PRO A 326 -16.06 1.93 -3.10
N GLN A 327 -15.43 3.08 -2.83
CA GLN A 327 -16.09 4.37 -2.66
C GLN A 327 -15.48 5.41 -3.60
N ALA A 328 -16.30 6.38 -4.04
CA ALA A 328 -15.82 7.52 -4.81
C ALA A 328 -15.12 8.56 -3.93
N GLU A 329 -15.59 8.69 -2.69
CA GLU A 329 -15.13 9.69 -1.71
C GLU A 329 -14.61 8.99 -0.46
N GLY A 330 -13.79 9.70 0.33
CA GLY A 330 -13.20 9.21 1.57
C GLY A 330 -11.68 9.34 1.58
N ASP A 331 -11.03 8.58 2.46
CA ASP A 331 -9.56 8.52 2.50
C ASP A 331 -8.99 8.01 1.16
N PRO A 332 -7.92 8.63 0.63
CA PRO A 332 -7.35 8.23 -0.64
C PRO A 332 -6.57 6.91 -0.51
N TYR A 333 -7.00 5.87 -1.24
CA TYR A 333 -6.30 4.59 -1.31
C TYR A 333 -5.58 4.38 -2.63
N TYR A 334 -6.23 4.69 -3.75
CA TYR A 334 -5.72 4.40 -5.08
C TYR A 334 -5.83 5.62 -5.98
N PRO A 335 -4.71 6.13 -6.56
CA PRO A 335 -4.74 7.07 -7.67
C PRO A 335 -5.51 6.48 -8.85
N VAL A 336 -6.38 7.26 -9.50
CA VAL A 336 -7.14 6.79 -10.67
C VAL A 336 -6.26 6.90 -11.93
N PRO A 337 -5.87 5.78 -12.56
CA PRO A 337 -4.90 5.77 -13.64
C PRO A 337 -5.58 6.13 -14.98
N ARG A 338 -5.58 7.43 -15.30
CA ARG A 338 -6.08 8.00 -16.57
C ARG A 338 -5.08 9.02 -17.11
N PRO A 339 -4.96 9.19 -18.44
CA PRO A 339 -4.02 10.14 -19.04
C PRO A 339 -4.19 11.59 -18.52
N GLU A 340 -5.44 12.06 -18.39
CA GLU A 340 -5.73 13.39 -17.86
C GLU A 340 -5.28 13.59 -16.41
N ASN A 341 -5.38 12.56 -15.58
CA ASN A 341 -4.92 12.60 -14.19
C ASN A 341 -3.39 12.61 -14.12
N ALA A 342 -2.73 11.87 -15.01
CA ALA A 342 -1.29 11.90 -15.14
C ALA A 342 -0.80 13.29 -15.60
N ALA A 343 -1.51 13.94 -16.51
CA ALA A 343 -1.21 15.31 -16.94
C ALA A 343 -1.38 16.31 -15.80
N LEU A 344 -2.47 16.19 -15.02
CA LEU A 344 -2.68 17.04 -13.84
C LEU A 344 -1.59 16.82 -12.78
N TYR A 345 -1.19 15.56 -12.53
CA TYR A 345 -0.09 15.27 -11.60
C TYR A 345 1.23 15.92 -12.04
N LYS A 346 1.52 16.00 -13.33
CA LYS A 346 2.72 16.66 -13.85
C LYS A 346 2.84 18.13 -13.46
N LEU A 347 1.73 18.84 -13.32
CA LEU A 347 1.74 20.24 -12.84
C LEU A 347 2.21 20.29 -11.37
N TYR A 348 1.73 19.38 -10.53
CA TYR A 348 2.17 19.27 -9.14
C TYR A 348 3.61 18.79 -9.01
N GLU A 349 4.05 17.88 -9.88
CA GLU A 349 5.44 17.39 -9.92
C GLU A 349 6.40 18.55 -10.23
N ALA A 350 6.06 19.39 -11.22
CA ALA A 350 6.84 20.59 -11.56
C ALA A 350 6.92 21.58 -10.39
N ASP A 351 5.85 21.77 -9.63
CA ASP A 351 5.86 22.60 -8.43
C ASP A 351 6.73 22.00 -7.33
N ALA A 352 6.63 20.68 -7.14
CA ALA A 352 7.42 19.96 -6.14
C ALA A 352 8.92 20.03 -6.42
N GLU A 353 9.33 20.03 -7.67
CA GLU A 353 10.74 20.15 -8.10
C GLU A 353 11.37 21.50 -7.73
N GLN A 354 10.56 22.55 -7.54
CA GLN A 354 11.03 23.85 -7.09
C GLN A 354 11.36 23.88 -5.58
N LEU A 355 10.87 22.90 -4.81
CA LEU A 355 11.08 22.86 -3.36
C LEU A 355 12.36 22.08 -3.02
N THR A 356 13.40 22.81 -2.60
CA THR A 356 14.71 22.20 -2.30
C THR A 356 14.78 21.53 -0.93
N ASN A 357 13.84 21.86 -0.04
CA ASN A 357 13.78 21.38 1.35
C ASN A 357 12.60 20.41 1.61
N VAL A 358 11.90 19.95 0.57
CA VAL A 358 10.82 18.96 0.67
C VAL A 358 11.12 17.77 -0.24
N THR A 359 10.89 16.58 0.25
CA THR A 359 10.94 15.33 -0.54
C THR A 359 9.56 14.69 -0.55
N PHE A 360 8.97 14.54 -1.73
CA PHE A 360 7.72 13.83 -1.94
C PHE A 360 8.01 12.36 -2.21
N VAL A 361 7.38 11.46 -1.44
CA VAL A 361 7.63 10.01 -1.51
C VAL A 361 6.40 9.22 -1.10
N GLY A 362 6.23 8.04 -1.66
CA GLY A 362 5.08 7.18 -1.39
C GLY A 362 3.97 7.32 -2.41
N ARG A 363 2.98 6.42 -2.30
CA ARG A 363 1.91 6.25 -3.26
C ARG A 363 1.12 7.53 -3.57
N LEU A 364 0.75 8.28 -2.53
CA LEU A 364 -0.10 9.46 -2.65
C LEU A 364 0.71 10.68 -3.12
N ALA A 365 1.92 10.85 -2.60
CA ALA A 365 2.79 11.98 -2.94
C ALA A 365 3.36 11.89 -4.36
N THR A 366 3.41 10.72 -4.96
CA THR A 366 3.89 10.51 -6.33
C THR A 366 2.78 10.05 -7.30
N TYR A 367 1.54 10.03 -6.83
CA TYR A 367 0.35 9.67 -7.60
C TYR A 367 0.52 8.37 -8.40
N LYS A 368 1.07 7.31 -7.75
CA LYS A 368 1.35 6.02 -8.40
C LYS A 368 0.77 4.87 -7.60
N TYR A 369 0.28 3.87 -8.31
CA TYR A 369 -0.25 2.65 -7.71
C TYR A 369 0.89 1.68 -7.40
N TYR A 370 1.51 1.82 -6.24
CA TYR A 370 2.62 0.98 -5.77
C TYR A 370 2.17 -0.13 -4.84
N ASN A 371 2.82 -1.29 -4.92
CA ASN A 371 2.82 -2.31 -3.89
C ASN A 371 3.73 -1.88 -2.72
N MET A 372 3.67 -2.59 -1.58
CA MET A 372 4.44 -2.25 -0.38
C MET A 372 5.96 -2.26 -0.64
N ASP A 373 6.45 -3.26 -1.35
CA ASP A 373 7.87 -3.39 -1.70
C ASP A 373 8.34 -2.22 -2.58
N GLN A 374 7.53 -1.80 -3.54
CA GLN A 374 7.83 -0.65 -4.39
C GLN A 374 7.88 0.66 -3.59
N VAL A 375 7.01 0.83 -2.60
CA VAL A 375 7.06 1.98 -1.68
C VAL A 375 8.34 1.95 -0.86
N VAL A 376 8.74 0.80 -0.33
CA VAL A 376 10.01 0.63 0.41
C VAL A 376 11.19 0.92 -0.50
N GLY A 377 11.22 0.38 -1.71
CA GLY A 377 12.28 0.62 -2.70
C GLY A 377 12.40 2.10 -3.09
N GLN A 378 11.26 2.78 -3.27
CA GLN A 378 11.23 4.21 -3.53
C GLN A 378 11.81 5.01 -2.35
N ALA A 379 11.42 4.67 -1.11
CA ALA A 379 11.92 5.34 0.08
C ALA A 379 13.42 5.13 0.27
N LEU A 380 13.94 3.93 0.06
CA LEU A 380 15.39 3.65 0.09
C LEU A 380 16.15 4.42 -1.00
N THR A 381 15.57 4.57 -2.18
CA THR A 381 16.14 5.37 -3.26
C THR A 381 16.15 6.87 -2.91
N ALA A 382 15.04 7.37 -2.34
CA ALA A 382 14.97 8.74 -1.86
C ALA A 382 15.98 9.01 -0.74
N PHE A 383 16.15 8.07 0.18
CA PHE A 383 17.18 8.14 1.22
C PHE A 383 18.59 8.28 0.63
N LYS A 384 18.97 7.48 -0.36
CA LYS A 384 20.28 7.57 -1.01
C LYS A 384 20.53 8.95 -1.63
N ARG A 385 19.49 9.59 -2.19
CA ARG A 385 19.57 10.96 -2.74
C ARG A 385 19.75 12.00 -1.62
N LEU A 386 18.96 11.89 -0.54
CA LEU A 386 19.07 12.77 0.61
C LEU A 386 20.44 12.67 1.29
N GLN A 387 20.93 11.45 1.49
CA GLN A 387 22.24 11.19 2.07
C GLN A 387 23.38 11.90 1.30
N ARG A 388 23.36 11.84 -0.04
CA ARG A 388 24.34 12.53 -0.88
C ARG A 388 24.26 14.06 -0.68
N ARG A 389 23.05 14.64 -0.70
CA ARG A 389 22.85 16.09 -0.46
C ARG A 389 23.34 16.52 0.92
N LEU A 390 23.12 15.69 1.93
CA LEU A 390 23.62 15.97 3.30
C LEU A 390 25.15 15.94 3.36
N ALA A 391 25.79 14.98 2.70
CA ALA A 391 27.24 14.89 2.61
C ALA A 391 27.88 16.09 1.88
N GLU A 392 27.22 16.60 0.83
CA GLU A 392 27.66 17.78 0.08
C GLU A 392 27.53 19.09 0.90
N ARG A 393 26.56 19.16 1.81
CA ARG A 393 26.33 20.31 2.70
C ARG A 393 27.18 20.28 3.97
N ALA A 394 27.77 19.14 4.32
CA ALA A 394 28.68 19.04 5.46
C ALA A 394 29.92 19.90 5.17
N PRO A 395 30.36 20.81 6.09
CA PRO A 395 31.57 21.58 5.90
C PRO A 395 32.72 20.60 5.68
N ARG A 396 33.45 20.75 4.56
CA ARG A 396 34.71 19.98 4.34
C ARG A 396 35.58 20.25 5.56
N ARG A 397 35.87 19.21 6.36
CA ARG A 397 36.92 19.30 7.35
C ARG A 397 38.19 19.64 6.57
N LEU A 398 38.69 20.85 6.73
CA LEU A 398 40.05 21.17 6.35
C LEU A 398 40.92 20.27 7.23
N ASP A 399 41.55 19.29 6.61
CA ASP A 399 42.68 18.60 7.25
C ASP A 399 43.73 19.66 7.49
N VAL A 400 43.75 20.19 8.70
CA VAL A 400 44.88 20.98 9.17
C VAL A 400 45.98 19.96 9.39
N ALA A 401 46.78 19.74 8.34
CA ALA A 401 48.02 19.03 8.45
C ALA A 401 48.90 19.77 9.48
N ALA A 402 49.21 19.07 10.58
CA ALA A 402 50.17 19.52 11.60
C ALA A 402 51.57 19.34 11.08
#